data_514aea6fd550014fa76c77ceee905f01
#
_entry.id   514aea6fd550014fa76c77ceee905f01
#
_cell.length_a   1.000
_cell.length_b   1.000
_cell.length_c   1.000
_cell.angle_alpha   90.00
_cell.angle_beta   90.00
_cell.angle_gamma   90.00
#
_symmetry.space_group_name_H-M   'P 1'
#
loop_
_entity.id
_entity.type
_entity.pdbx_description
1 polymer ?
#
loop_
_entity_poly.entity_id
_entity_poly.type
_entity_poly.pdbx_seq_one_letter_code
_entity_poly.pdbx_strand_id
1 'polypeptide(L)'
;MLSDDTAVPPHASEPDAAHDALIAALAEIERHVGRLGWDQPARLFALVRTDELVAAEPALADHLTVTAPDALSSIEQEDFREGDDLQTTLERIQWSQAVAGCALSVERSFLPSTYEGELPDDAEDAARLVAAHPQRQDMRVVVGVLRDGSAHGVGRVRTHPDELLGGRDLVPALARILAGTLQGDAPRSGPRS
;
A
#
# COMPACT_ATOMS: atom_id res chain seq x y z
N MET A 1 7.97 6.58 55.33
CA MET A 1 7.95 7.42 54.13
C MET A 1 8.42 6.55 52.98
N LEU A 2 7.48 5.95 52.30
CA LEU A 2 7.71 5.12 51.11
C LEU A 2 7.16 5.92 49.92
N SER A 3 8.06 6.43 49.10
CA SER A 3 7.72 7.09 47.84
C SER A 3 7.37 6.02 46.81
N ASP A 4 6.12 5.99 46.44
CA ASP A 4 5.58 5.14 45.39
C ASP A 4 5.94 5.81 44.05
N ASP A 5 7.02 5.34 43.47
CA ASP A 5 7.46 5.76 42.11
C ASP A 5 6.74 4.89 41.08
N THR A 6 5.49 5.27 40.78
CA THR A 6 4.71 4.63 39.72
C THR A 6 5.29 5.13 38.39
N ALA A 7 6.25 4.38 37.85
CA ALA A 7 6.73 4.57 36.49
C ALA A 7 5.58 4.33 35.51
N VAL A 8 5.06 5.39 34.93
CA VAL A 8 4.15 5.35 33.79
C VAL A 8 4.94 4.71 32.63
N PRO A 9 4.44 3.62 32.03
CA PRO A 9 5.10 3.04 30.86
C PRO A 9 5.16 4.08 29.74
N PRO A 10 6.26 4.13 28.96
CA PRO A 10 6.35 5.03 27.83
C PRO A 10 5.21 4.70 26.86
N HIS A 11 4.41 5.71 26.51
CA HIS A 11 3.40 5.62 25.47
C HIS A 11 4.08 5.11 24.20
N ALA A 12 3.54 4.05 23.59
CA ALA A 12 3.94 3.61 22.26
C ALA A 12 3.89 4.85 21.34
N SER A 13 4.98 5.09 20.65
CA SER A 13 5.13 6.29 19.83
C SER A 13 4.04 6.32 18.75
N GLU A 14 3.34 7.44 18.59
CA GLU A 14 2.29 7.64 17.57
C GLU A 14 2.65 7.10 16.15
N PRO A 15 3.93 7.15 15.70
CA PRO A 15 4.35 6.54 14.44
C PRO A 15 4.14 5.03 14.34
N ASP A 16 4.21 4.31 15.46
CA ASP A 16 4.03 2.85 15.47
C ASP A 16 2.56 2.48 15.29
N ALA A 17 1.63 3.22 15.91
CA ALA A 17 0.19 2.97 15.78
C ALA A 17 -0.31 3.21 14.35
N ALA A 18 0.13 4.28 13.69
CA ALA A 18 -0.20 4.58 12.29
C ALA A 18 0.37 3.51 11.34
N HIS A 19 1.59 3.04 11.61
CA HIS A 19 2.22 1.98 10.84
C HIS A 19 1.48 0.64 10.99
N ASP A 20 1.09 0.28 12.20
CA ASP A 20 0.31 -0.94 12.46
C ASP A 20 -1.08 -0.87 11.78
N ALA A 21 -1.73 0.29 11.80
CA ALA A 21 -2.98 0.52 11.08
C ALA A 21 -2.81 0.36 9.56
N LEU A 22 -1.68 0.85 9.01
CA LEU A 22 -1.33 0.65 7.60
C LEU A 22 -1.19 -0.84 7.28
N ILE A 23 -0.42 -1.59 8.06
CA ILE A 23 -0.24 -3.04 7.86
C ILE A 23 -1.60 -3.76 7.88
N ALA A 24 -2.46 -3.45 8.84
CA ALA A 24 -3.79 -4.04 8.93
C ALA A 24 -4.65 -3.75 7.69
N ALA A 25 -4.67 -2.50 7.22
CA ALA A 25 -5.40 -2.10 6.02
C ALA A 25 -4.87 -2.83 4.76
N LEU A 26 -3.54 -2.96 4.61
CA LEU A 26 -2.96 -3.67 3.47
C LEU A 26 -3.29 -5.17 3.48
N ALA A 27 -3.29 -5.80 4.65
CA ALA A 27 -3.69 -7.20 4.80
C ALA A 27 -5.17 -7.41 4.46
N GLU A 28 -6.04 -6.44 4.79
CA GLU A 28 -7.46 -6.48 4.41
C GLU A 28 -7.64 -6.33 2.90
N ILE A 29 -6.93 -5.41 2.27
CA ILE A 29 -6.94 -5.21 0.81
C ILE A 29 -6.46 -6.50 0.11
N GLU A 30 -5.35 -7.10 0.57
CA GLU A 30 -4.84 -8.35 -0.01
C GLU A 30 -5.90 -9.47 0.07
N ARG A 31 -6.53 -9.60 1.23
CA ARG A 31 -7.60 -10.58 1.43
C ARG A 31 -8.81 -10.30 0.54
N HIS A 32 -9.19 -9.04 0.40
CA HIS A 32 -10.30 -8.63 -0.46
C HIS A 32 -10.02 -8.97 -1.93
N VAL A 33 -8.87 -8.54 -2.45
CA VAL A 33 -8.45 -8.84 -3.83
C VAL A 33 -8.24 -10.34 -4.03
N GLY A 34 -7.71 -11.03 -3.02
CA GLY A 34 -7.50 -12.48 -3.02
C GLY A 34 -8.76 -13.30 -3.27
N ARG A 35 -9.92 -12.84 -2.78
CA ARG A 35 -11.22 -13.49 -3.03
C ARG A 35 -11.67 -13.43 -4.49
N LEU A 36 -11.15 -12.47 -5.25
CA LEU A 36 -11.42 -12.33 -6.69
C LEU A 36 -10.59 -13.29 -7.55
N GLY A 37 -9.63 -14.00 -6.95
CA GLY A 37 -8.72 -14.91 -7.63
C GLY A 37 -7.44 -14.25 -8.10
N TRP A 38 -6.76 -14.89 -9.04
CA TRP A 38 -5.53 -14.42 -9.69
C TRP A 38 -5.84 -13.79 -11.05
N ASP A 39 -4.82 -13.21 -11.65
CA ASP A 39 -4.89 -12.52 -12.95
C ASP A 39 -5.78 -11.26 -12.88
N GLN A 40 -5.71 -10.56 -11.74
CA GLN A 40 -6.43 -9.32 -11.51
C GLN A 40 -5.67 -8.12 -12.06
N PRO A 41 -6.39 -7.12 -12.62
CA PRO A 41 -5.78 -5.84 -12.98
C PRO A 41 -5.27 -5.11 -11.72
N ALA A 42 -4.39 -4.14 -11.91
CA ALA A 42 -3.98 -3.25 -10.84
C ALA A 42 -5.20 -2.52 -10.24
N ARG A 43 -5.25 -2.42 -8.89
CA ARG A 43 -6.34 -1.78 -8.15
C ARG A 43 -5.78 -0.76 -7.18
N LEU A 44 -6.33 0.44 -7.25
CA LEU A 44 -5.93 1.57 -6.41
C LEU A 44 -6.96 1.82 -5.31
N PHE A 45 -6.48 2.11 -4.11
CA PHE A 45 -7.30 2.36 -2.93
C PHE A 45 -6.90 3.68 -2.27
N ALA A 46 -7.88 4.49 -1.88
CA ALA A 46 -7.70 5.55 -0.91
C ALA A 46 -7.71 4.94 0.50
N LEU A 47 -6.82 5.40 1.37
CA LEU A 47 -6.83 5.07 2.80
C LEU A 47 -7.31 6.31 3.55
N VAL A 48 -8.41 6.16 4.27
CA VAL A 48 -9.02 7.24 5.07
C VAL A 48 -9.11 6.80 6.52
N ARG A 49 -9.05 7.75 7.44
CA ARG A 49 -9.25 7.43 8.86
C ARG A 49 -10.69 6.98 9.08
N THR A 50 -10.86 5.83 9.73
CA THR A 50 -12.19 5.23 9.92
C THR A 50 -13.09 6.13 10.77
N ASP A 51 -12.56 6.78 11.80
CA ASP A 51 -13.28 7.70 12.66
C ASP A 51 -13.77 8.95 11.88
N GLU A 52 -12.94 9.51 11.01
CA GLU A 52 -13.31 10.64 10.15
C GLU A 52 -14.38 10.24 9.12
N LEU A 53 -14.26 9.02 8.55
CA LEU A 53 -15.25 8.50 7.61
C LEU A 53 -16.62 8.31 8.28
N VAL A 54 -16.66 7.73 9.48
CA VAL A 54 -17.91 7.56 10.26
C VAL A 54 -18.49 8.92 10.68
N ALA A 55 -17.64 9.89 11.02
CA ALA A 55 -18.10 11.25 11.36
C ALA A 55 -18.73 11.96 10.15
N ALA A 56 -18.17 11.77 8.95
CA ALA A 56 -18.70 12.33 7.71
C ALA A 56 -19.98 11.62 7.24
N GLU A 57 -20.04 10.29 7.40
CA GLU A 57 -21.16 9.44 6.99
C GLU A 57 -21.61 8.50 8.13
N PRO A 58 -22.42 8.97 9.07
CA PRO A 58 -22.86 8.16 10.23
C PRO A 58 -23.58 6.85 9.87
N ALA A 59 -24.18 6.78 8.69
CA ALA A 59 -24.82 5.55 8.20
C ALA A 59 -23.84 4.38 8.01
N LEU A 60 -22.54 4.68 7.87
CA LEU A 60 -21.49 3.65 7.75
C LEU A 60 -21.05 3.06 9.10
N ALA A 61 -21.44 3.68 10.22
CA ALA A 61 -21.04 3.23 11.56
C ALA A 61 -21.43 1.76 11.85
N ASP A 62 -22.54 1.29 11.29
CA ASP A 62 -23.01 -0.09 11.47
C ASP A 62 -22.20 -1.11 10.60
N HIS A 63 -21.47 -0.62 9.62
CA HIS A 63 -20.72 -1.45 8.67
C HIS A 63 -19.20 -1.37 8.86
N LEU A 64 -18.72 -0.38 9.59
CA LEU A 64 -17.31 -0.14 9.84
C LEU A 64 -16.99 -0.39 11.32
N THR A 65 -16.06 -1.30 11.58
CA THR A 65 -15.57 -1.53 12.94
C THR A 65 -14.38 -0.63 13.20
N VAL A 66 -14.55 0.39 14.04
CA VAL A 66 -13.43 1.19 14.55
C VAL A 66 -12.70 0.35 15.60
N THR A 67 -11.68 -0.38 15.19
CA THR A 67 -10.91 -1.28 16.06
C THR A 67 -9.84 -0.55 16.89
N ALA A 68 -9.42 0.64 16.42
CA ALA A 68 -8.42 1.48 17.06
C ALA A 68 -8.62 2.95 16.63
N PRO A 69 -8.12 3.93 17.41
CA PRO A 69 -8.22 5.36 17.06
C PRO A 69 -7.62 5.72 15.69
N ASP A 70 -6.58 4.99 15.28
CA ASP A 70 -5.87 5.21 14.02
C ASP A 70 -6.29 4.23 12.91
N ALA A 71 -7.38 3.48 13.10
CA ALA A 71 -7.87 2.53 12.10
C ALA A 71 -8.08 3.21 10.74
N LEU A 72 -7.69 2.51 9.68
CA LEU A 72 -7.83 2.96 8.30
C LEU A 72 -8.88 2.13 7.58
N SER A 73 -9.74 2.80 6.84
CA SER A 73 -10.67 2.20 5.89
C SER A 73 -10.14 2.36 4.48
N SER A 74 -10.18 1.29 3.69
CA SER A 74 -9.78 1.33 2.29
C SER A 74 -10.99 1.54 1.38
N ILE A 75 -10.88 2.48 0.45
CA ILE A 75 -11.91 2.79 -0.56
C ILE A 75 -11.32 2.55 -1.93
N GLU A 76 -11.82 1.53 -2.63
CA GLU A 76 -11.35 1.21 -3.98
C GLU A 76 -11.74 2.33 -4.96
N GLN A 77 -10.80 2.70 -5.82
CA GLN A 77 -10.99 3.64 -6.91
C GLN A 77 -11.43 2.87 -8.16
N GLU A 78 -12.73 2.65 -8.30
CA GLU A 78 -13.30 1.80 -9.36
C GLU A 78 -13.00 2.30 -10.78
N ASP A 79 -12.77 3.61 -10.95
CA ASP A 79 -12.41 4.24 -12.22
C ASP A 79 -10.92 4.12 -12.56
N PHE A 80 -10.10 3.63 -11.63
CA PHE A 80 -8.67 3.46 -11.88
C PHE A 80 -8.44 2.40 -12.95
N ARG A 81 -7.61 2.75 -13.94
CA ARG A 81 -7.11 1.83 -14.98
C ARG A 81 -5.61 2.02 -15.10
N GLU A 82 -4.88 0.93 -15.11
CA GLU A 82 -3.41 0.93 -15.18
C GLU A 82 -2.86 1.67 -16.41
N GLY A 83 -3.60 1.67 -17.53
CA GLY A 83 -3.13 2.23 -18.79
C GLY A 83 -1.96 1.44 -19.37
N ASP A 84 -1.22 2.05 -20.30
CA ASP A 84 -0.04 1.43 -20.92
C ASP A 84 1.19 1.49 -20.01
N ASP A 85 1.22 2.49 -19.09
CA ASP A 85 2.28 2.65 -18.10
C ASP A 85 1.71 3.05 -16.73
N LEU A 86 1.90 2.17 -15.76
CA LEU A 86 1.42 2.34 -14.41
C LEU A 86 1.99 3.59 -13.74
N GLN A 87 3.27 3.87 -13.93
CA GLN A 87 3.92 5.03 -13.31
C GLN A 87 3.29 6.33 -13.81
N THR A 88 3.18 6.51 -15.12
CA THR A 88 2.56 7.69 -15.74
C THR A 88 1.11 7.86 -15.31
N THR A 89 0.38 6.76 -15.13
CA THR A 89 -1.01 6.80 -14.67
C THR A 89 -1.08 7.26 -13.23
N LEU A 90 -0.24 6.74 -12.34
CA LEU A 90 -0.19 7.13 -10.94
C LEU A 90 0.22 8.60 -10.76
N GLU A 91 1.18 9.11 -11.53
CA GLU A 91 1.63 10.51 -11.46
C GLU A 91 0.52 11.54 -11.73
N ARG A 92 -0.57 11.12 -12.37
CA ARG A 92 -1.75 11.98 -12.63
C ARG A 92 -2.78 11.97 -11.49
N ILE A 93 -2.62 11.08 -10.52
CA ILE A 93 -3.53 10.95 -9.40
C ILE A 93 -3.29 12.10 -8.41
N GLN A 94 -4.39 12.72 -7.98
CA GLN A 94 -4.39 13.72 -6.92
C GLN A 94 -5.38 13.32 -5.84
N TRP A 95 -4.95 13.38 -4.60
CA TRP A 95 -5.75 13.00 -3.45
C TRP A 95 -6.21 14.22 -2.68
N SER A 96 -7.47 14.23 -2.25
CA SER A 96 -7.96 15.24 -1.32
C SER A 96 -7.25 15.16 0.03
N GLN A 97 -7.30 16.22 0.82
CA GLN A 97 -6.69 16.26 2.15
C GLN A 97 -7.31 15.25 3.14
N ALA A 98 -8.55 14.83 2.90
CA ALA A 98 -9.22 13.79 3.70
C ALA A 98 -8.61 12.38 3.51
N VAL A 99 -7.81 12.17 2.46
CA VAL A 99 -7.13 10.90 2.22
C VAL A 99 -5.82 10.89 3.00
N ALA A 100 -5.75 10.04 4.03
CA ALA A 100 -4.57 9.88 4.87
C ALA A 100 -3.42 9.15 4.18
N GLY A 101 -3.74 8.32 3.18
CA GLY A 101 -2.78 7.54 2.43
C GLY A 101 -3.39 6.87 1.21
N CYS A 102 -2.59 6.10 0.49
CA CYS A 102 -3.08 5.30 -0.62
C CYS A 102 -2.39 3.94 -0.67
N ALA A 103 -3.03 2.99 -1.33
CA ALA A 103 -2.48 1.66 -1.55
C ALA A 103 -2.76 1.18 -2.99
N LEU A 104 -1.86 0.36 -3.51
CA LEU A 104 -1.98 -0.25 -4.83
C LEU A 104 -1.79 -1.75 -4.71
N SER A 105 -2.72 -2.52 -5.26
CA SER A 105 -2.60 -3.95 -5.46
C SER A 105 -2.21 -4.24 -6.90
N VAL A 106 -1.14 -5.01 -7.09
CA VAL A 106 -0.66 -5.45 -8.39
C VAL A 106 -0.21 -6.90 -8.34
N GLU A 107 -0.29 -7.58 -9.46
CA GLU A 107 0.32 -8.90 -9.64
C GLU A 107 1.59 -8.78 -10.47
N ARG A 108 2.65 -9.41 -10.02
CA ARG A 108 3.97 -9.38 -10.68
C ARG A 108 4.56 -10.78 -10.70
N SER A 109 5.23 -11.08 -11.82
CA SER A 109 6.05 -12.28 -11.93
C SER A 109 7.50 -11.96 -11.59
N PHE A 110 8.17 -12.88 -10.93
CA PHE A 110 9.57 -12.77 -10.57
C PHE A 110 10.27 -14.13 -10.68
N LEU A 111 11.58 -14.12 -10.70
CA LEU A 111 12.41 -15.32 -10.60
C LEU A 111 13.03 -15.40 -9.21
N PRO A 112 13.19 -16.62 -8.66
CA PRO A 112 14.00 -16.83 -7.47
C PRO A 112 15.40 -16.25 -7.65
N SER A 113 16.02 -15.79 -6.55
CA SER A 113 17.34 -15.15 -6.56
C SER A 113 18.45 -15.99 -7.19
N THR A 114 18.27 -17.31 -7.22
CA THR A 114 19.22 -18.24 -7.90
C THR A 114 19.32 -17.98 -9.41
N TYR A 115 18.35 -17.31 -10.02
CA TYR A 115 18.30 -16.99 -11.45
C TYR A 115 18.55 -15.50 -11.75
N GLU A 116 18.82 -14.66 -10.73
CA GLU A 116 19.07 -13.22 -10.92
C GLU A 116 20.23 -12.94 -11.88
N GLY A 117 21.25 -13.79 -11.89
CA GLY A 117 22.39 -13.68 -12.82
C GLY A 117 22.06 -13.95 -14.30
N GLU A 118 20.87 -14.47 -14.60
CA GLU A 118 20.40 -14.73 -15.95
C GLU A 118 19.60 -13.56 -16.53
N LEU A 119 19.26 -12.57 -15.68
CA LEU A 119 18.46 -11.41 -16.09
C LEU A 119 19.31 -10.45 -16.92
N PRO A 120 18.85 -10.04 -18.10
CA PRO A 120 19.49 -8.97 -18.86
C PRO A 120 19.33 -7.62 -18.15
N ASP A 121 20.24 -6.68 -18.46
CA ASP A 121 20.22 -5.32 -17.93
C ASP A 121 19.02 -4.50 -18.45
N ASP A 122 18.52 -4.84 -19.63
CA ASP A 122 17.33 -4.21 -20.22
C ASP A 122 16.05 -4.69 -19.54
N ALA A 123 15.23 -3.75 -19.04
CA ALA A 123 14.04 -4.07 -18.26
C ALA A 123 12.96 -4.81 -19.08
N GLU A 124 12.83 -4.52 -20.36
CA GLU A 124 11.83 -5.16 -21.22
C GLU A 124 12.23 -6.59 -21.58
N ASP A 125 13.53 -6.80 -21.87
CA ASP A 125 14.10 -8.12 -22.10
C ASP A 125 14.07 -8.98 -20.83
N ALA A 126 14.36 -8.38 -19.67
CA ALA A 126 14.24 -9.05 -18.38
C ALA A 126 12.80 -9.49 -18.10
N ALA A 127 11.81 -8.61 -18.34
CA ALA A 127 10.40 -8.95 -18.15
C ALA A 127 9.95 -10.09 -19.08
N ARG A 128 10.39 -10.09 -20.33
CA ARG A 128 10.11 -11.18 -21.28
C ARG A 128 10.73 -12.50 -20.85
N LEU A 129 11.98 -12.47 -20.37
CA LEU A 129 12.65 -13.67 -19.86
C LEU A 129 11.91 -14.21 -18.63
N VAL A 130 11.57 -13.37 -17.65
CA VAL A 130 10.79 -13.77 -16.47
C VAL A 130 9.48 -14.41 -16.88
N ALA A 131 8.72 -13.77 -17.79
CA ALA A 131 7.43 -14.28 -18.24
C ALA A 131 7.49 -15.67 -18.90
N ALA A 132 8.59 -15.97 -19.61
CA ALA A 132 8.80 -17.24 -20.31
C ALA A 132 9.49 -18.32 -19.44
N HIS A 133 10.04 -17.95 -18.30
CA HIS A 133 10.87 -18.86 -17.52
C HIS A 133 10.04 -19.90 -16.76
N PRO A 134 10.43 -21.21 -16.78
CA PRO A 134 9.67 -22.28 -16.13
C PRO A 134 9.65 -22.18 -14.60
N GLN A 135 10.63 -21.52 -13.99
CA GLN A 135 10.69 -21.27 -12.54
C GLN A 135 10.09 -19.92 -12.12
N ARG A 136 9.36 -19.27 -13.02
CA ARG A 136 8.59 -18.06 -12.73
C ARG A 136 7.66 -18.29 -11.55
N GLN A 137 7.64 -17.33 -10.65
CA GLN A 137 6.68 -17.26 -9.56
C GLN A 137 5.84 -16.00 -9.72
N ASP A 138 4.54 -16.14 -9.51
CA ASP A 138 3.61 -15.02 -9.53
C ASP A 138 3.31 -14.61 -8.09
N MET A 139 3.35 -13.32 -7.82
CA MET A 139 3.06 -12.72 -6.52
C MET A 139 2.04 -11.61 -6.69
N ARG A 140 1.03 -11.59 -5.84
CA ARG A 140 0.22 -10.40 -5.59
C ARG A 140 0.89 -9.58 -4.51
N VAL A 141 1.09 -8.30 -4.79
CA VAL A 141 1.67 -7.35 -3.86
C VAL A 141 0.67 -6.23 -3.61
N VAL A 142 0.49 -5.84 -2.35
CA VAL A 142 -0.24 -4.64 -1.97
C VAL A 142 0.75 -3.73 -1.25
N VAL A 143 1.00 -2.57 -1.83
CA VAL A 143 1.90 -1.55 -1.27
C VAL A 143 1.09 -0.35 -0.87
N GLY A 144 1.32 0.18 0.32
CA GLY A 144 0.66 1.37 0.82
C GLY A 144 1.62 2.37 1.42
N VAL A 145 1.22 3.62 1.36
CA VAL A 145 1.94 4.77 1.93
C VAL A 145 0.97 5.72 2.60
N LEU A 146 1.41 6.37 3.68
CA LEU A 146 0.69 7.42 4.38
C LEU A 146 1.36 8.77 4.15
N ARG A 147 0.62 9.87 4.42
CA ARG A 147 1.15 11.23 4.31
C ARG A 147 2.26 11.53 5.30
N ASP A 148 2.35 10.80 6.42
CA ASP A 148 3.43 10.92 7.41
C ASP A 148 4.76 10.28 6.94
N GLY A 149 4.77 9.65 5.77
CA GLY A 149 5.92 8.96 5.20
C GLY A 149 6.00 7.47 5.55
N SER A 150 5.07 6.95 6.36
CA SER A 150 4.98 5.51 6.62
C SER A 150 4.71 4.75 5.33
N ALA A 151 5.46 3.67 5.10
CA ALA A 151 5.30 2.81 3.95
C ALA A 151 5.40 1.34 4.36
N HIS A 152 4.61 0.49 3.74
CA HIS A 152 4.67 -0.96 3.93
C HIS A 152 4.17 -1.69 2.69
N GLY A 153 4.64 -2.92 2.51
CA GLY A 153 4.14 -3.82 1.49
C GLY A 153 3.78 -5.17 2.09
N VAL A 154 2.71 -5.77 1.62
CA VAL A 154 2.38 -7.17 1.89
C VAL A 154 2.29 -7.91 0.56
N GLY A 155 2.60 -9.21 0.57
CA GLY A 155 2.60 -9.98 -0.66
C GLY A 155 2.28 -11.44 -0.42
N ARG A 156 1.67 -12.07 -1.42
CA ARG A 156 1.32 -13.48 -1.41
C ARG A 156 1.80 -14.14 -2.69
N VAL A 157 2.60 -15.19 -2.55
CA VAL A 157 3.09 -15.98 -3.67
C VAL A 157 2.00 -16.99 -4.08
N ARG A 158 1.74 -17.10 -5.38
CA ARG A 158 0.68 -17.97 -5.93
C ARG A 158 0.83 -19.44 -5.53
N THR A 159 2.07 -19.91 -5.41
CA THR A 159 2.38 -21.29 -5.00
C THR A 159 2.37 -21.51 -3.48
N HIS A 160 2.29 -20.43 -2.68
CA HIS A 160 2.23 -20.46 -1.22
C HIS A 160 1.05 -19.62 -0.71
N PRO A 161 -0.20 -20.06 -0.96
CA PRO A 161 -1.40 -19.24 -0.72
C PRO A 161 -1.67 -18.98 0.76
N ASP A 162 -1.11 -19.76 1.67
CA ASP A 162 -1.33 -19.62 3.11
C ASP A 162 -0.32 -18.66 3.78
N GLU A 163 0.71 -18.23 3.05
CA GLU A 163 1.77 -17.38 3.58
C GLU A 163 1.64 -15.93 3.08
N LEU A 164 1.51 -14.99 4.02
CA LEU A 164 1.55 -13.57 3.73
C LEU A 164 2.91 -13.00 4.12
N LEU A 165 3.66 -12.56 3.14
CA LEU A 165 4.93 -11.87 3.32
C LEU A 165 4.67 -10.39 3.63
N GLY A 166 5.55 -9.74 4.37
CA GLY A 166 5.43 -8.32 4.65
C GLY A 166 6.77 -7.66 4.91
N GLY A 167 6.87 -6.38 4.58
CA GLY A 167 8.07 -5.59 4.84
C GLY A 167 7.97 -4.16 4.31
N ARG A 168 8.75 -3.26 4.95
CA ARG A 168 8.82 -1.85 4.52
C ARG A 168 9.43 -1.71 3.11
N ASP A 169 10.35 -2.61 2.77
CA ASP A 169 11.13 -2.58 1.55
C ASP A 169 10.73 -3.68 0.55
N LEU A 170 9.50 -4.19 0.66
CA LEU A 170 9.05 -5.26 -0.23
C LEU A 170 9.03 -4.80 -1.70
N VAL A 171 8.56 -3.57 -1.98
CA VAL A 171 8.60 -2.94 -3.31
C VAL A 171 8.88 -1.44 -3.18
N PRO A 172 10.13 -1.03 -2.91
CA PRO A 172 10.46 0.35 -2.58
C PRO A 172 10.23 1.34 -3.73
N ALA A 173 10.38 0.90 -4.97
CA ALA A 173 10.12 1.74 -6.14
C ALA A 173 8.64 2.14 -6.22
N LEU A 174 7.74 1.20 -5.99
CA LEU A 174 6.30 1.44 -6.02
C LEU A 174 5.85 2.33 -4.85
N ALA A 175 6.40 2.10 -3.66
CA ALA A 175 6.14 2.95 -2.50
C ALA A 175 6.52 4.42 -2.77
N ARG A 176 7.67 4.67 -3.43
CA ARG A 176 8.09 6.03 -3.80
C ARG A 176 7.15 6.70 -4.80
N ILE A 177 6.67 5.97 -5.81
CA ILE A 177 5.71 6.50 -6.79
C ILE A 177 4.40 6.86 -6.07
N LEU A 178 3.87 5.98 -5.24
CA LEU A 178 2.66 6.24 -4.46
C LEU A 178 2.81 7.43 -3.52
N ALA A 179 3.94 7.57 -2.83
CA ALA A 179 4.22 8.72 -1.97
C ALA A 179 4.19 10.04 -2.76
N GLY A 180 4.69 10.03 -4.00
CA GLY A 180 4.61 11.18 -4.91
C GLY A 180 3.18 11.65 -5.18
N THR A 181 2.21 10.74 -5.29
CA THR A 181 0.79 11.06 -5.52
C THR A 181 0.15 11.83 -4.36
N LEU A 182 0.63 11.61 -3.12
CA LEU A 182 0.12 12.27 -1.93
C LEU A 182 0.67 13.69 -1.72
N GLN A 183 1.77 14.04 -2.42
CA GLN A 183 2.44 15.33 -2.29
C GLN A 183 1.91 16.39 -3.27
N GLY A 184 0.96 16.04 -4.15
CA GLY A 184 0.50 16.83 -5.30
C GLY A 184 -0.24 18.13 -4.98
N ASP A 185 -0.30 18.59 -3.73
CA ASP A 185 -1.02 19.80 -3.31
C ASP A 185 -0.12 20.90 -2.72
N ALA A 186 1.17 20.93 -3.09
CA ALA A 186 1.96 22.13 -2.87
C ALA A 186 1.58 23.15 -3.94
N PRO A 187 1.03 24.33 -3.58
CA PRO A 187 0.77 25.39 -4.56
C PRO A 187 2.10 25.73 -5.22
N ARG A 188 2.18 25.56 -6.52
CA ARG A 188 3.31 26.06 -7.32
C ARG A 188 3.35 27.57 -7.08
N SER A 189 4.27 28.02 -6.25
CA SER A 189 4.59 29.43 -6.08
C SER A 189 5.02 29.95 -7.46
N GLY A 190 4.07 30.59 -8.16
CA GLY A 190 4.35 31.27 -9.40
C GLY A 190 5.40 32.34 -9.19
N PRO A 191 6.25 32.62 -10.16
CA PRO A 191 7.25 33.67 -10.06
C PRO A 191 6.52 35.00 -9.86
N ARG A 192 6.89 35.71 -8.79
CA ARG A 192 6.50 37.10 -8.60
C ARG A 192 7.25 37.93 -9.64
N SER A 193 6.51 38.54 -10.53
CA SER A 193 7.01 39.63 -11.41
C SER A 193 7.19 40.90 -10.62
#